data_ffd6fc1f066807d45212a7e65a1406ef
#
_entry.id   ffd6fc1f066807d45212a7e65a1406ef
#
_cell.length_a   1.000
_cell.length_b   1.000
_cell.length_c   1.000
_cell.angle_alpha   90.00
_cell.angle_beta   90.00
_cell.angle_gamma   90.00
#
_symmetry.space_group_name_H-M   'P 1'
#
loop_
_entity.id
_entity.type
_entity.pdbx_description
1 polymer ?
#
loop_
_entity_poly.entity_id
_entity_poly.type
_entity_poly.pdbx_seq_one_letter_code
_entity_poly.pdbx_strand_id
1 'polypeptide(L)'
;VRGTTSREIVQMAREAGARKVYMASAAPPVRYPNVYGIDMPTKDELVAHNRSVDEIRQIIDCDALIYQDVDAMKLAVANAVLPGFPKVQGFDASCFDGVYVTGDVSAEDIVRLNENRPSQQDDSEADSDLSRLALPNAS
;
A
#
# COMPACT_ATOMS: atom_id res chain seq x y z
N VAL A 1 2.07 2.24 0.01
CA VAL A 1 0.62 2.44 0.04
C VAL A 1 0.28 3.93 0.02
N ARG A 2 0.87 4.76 0.88
CA ARG A 2 0.68 6.23 0.92
C ARG A 2 1.53 6.99 -0.11
N GLY A 3 2.57 6.39 -0.67
CA GLY A 3 3.48 6.99 -1.64
C GLY A 3 4.64 7.80 -1.04
N THR A 4 4.55 8.27 0.20
CA THR A 4 5.61 9.07 0.86
C THR A 4 6.92 8.29 0.96
N THR A 5 6.89 7.11 1.58
CA THR A 5 8.08 6.24 1.71
C THR A 5 8.68 5.86 0.36
N SER A 6 7.83 5.58 -0.66
CA SER A 6 8.34 5.27 -2.00
C SER A 6 9.08 6.46 -2.62
N ARG A 7 8.56 7.67 -2.44
CA ARG A 7 9.22 8.89 -2.91
C ARG A 7 10.56 9.12 -2.20
N GLU A 8 10.61 8.92 -0.89
CA GLU A 8 11.85 9.03 -0.10
C GLU A 8 12.91 8.02 -0.58
N ILE A 9 12.52 6.77 -0.84
CA ILE A 9 13.41 5.74 -1.38
C ILE A 9 13.96 6.16 -2.76
N VAL A 10 13.12 6.70 -3.63
CA VAL A 10 13.55 7.19 -4.95
C VAL A 10 14.54 8.36 -4.78
N GLN A 11 14.24 9.29 -3.89
CA GLN A 11 15.12 10.42 -3.60
C GLN A 11 16.48 9.95 -3.08
N MET A 12 16.50 9.05 -2.09
CA MET A 12 17.77 8.49 -1.56
C MET A 12 18.61 7.82 -2.66
N ALA A 13 17.96 7.08 -3.58
CA ALA A 13 18.68 6.46 -4.69
C ALA A 13 19.30 7.52 -5.63
N ARG A 14 18.59 8.62 -5.90
CA ARG A 14 19.10 9.72 -6.72
C ARG A 14 20.27 10.45 -6.01
N GLU A 15 20.14 10.71 -4.73
CA GLU A 15 21.21 11.30 -3.91
C GLU A 15 22.48 10.41 -3.87
N ALA A 16 22.28 9.09 -3.91
CA ALA A 16 23.38 8.12 -4.05
C ALA A 16 23.98 8.04 -5.48
N GLY A 17 23.47 8.85 -6.42
CA GLY A 17 24.03 8.96 -7.78
C GLY A 17 23.31 8.13 -8.84
N ALA A 18 22.14 7.56 -8.55
CA ALA A 18 21.35 6.84 -9.55
C ALA A 18 20.88 7.81 -10.66
N ARG A 19 21.18 7.47 -11.92
CA ARG A 19 20.72 8.24 -13.09
C ARG A 19 19.26 7.97 -13.44
N LYS A 20 18.80 6.72 -13.19
CA LYS A 20 17.42 6.29 -13.39
C LYS A 20 16.99 5.41 -12.23
N VAL A 21 15.76 5.57 -11.79
CA VAL A 21 15.15 4.77 -10.73
C VAL A 21 13.85 4.15 -11.24
N TYR A 22 13.81 2.84 -11.29
CA TYR A 22 12.63 2.08 -11.66
C TYR A 22 12.05 1.42 -10.42
N MET A 23 10.75 1.61 -10.20
CA MET A 23 10.03 0.99 -9.09
C MET A 23 9.15 -0.14 -9.62
N ALA A 24 9.28 -1.32 -9.02
CA ALA A 24 8.43 -2.46 -9.32
C ALA A 24 7.75 -2.95 -8.03
N SER A 25 6.43 -3.12 -8.10
CA SER A 25 5.63 -3.66 -7.01
C SER A 25 5.21 -5.09 -7.34
N ALA A 26 5.46 -6.02 -6.42
CA ALA A 26 4.99 -7.40 -6.52
C ALA A 26 3.46 -7.52 -6.31
N ALA A 27 2.83 -6.46 -5.81
CA ALA A 27 1.39 -6.37 -5.63
C ALA A 27 0.78 -5.40 -6.64
N PRO A 28 -0.49 -5.57 -7.01
CA PRO A 28 -1.26 -4.56 -7.75
C PRO A 28 -1.37 -3.24 -6.98
N PRO A 29 -1.76 -2.13 -7.63
CA PRO A 29 -1.98 -0.87 -6.93
C PRO A 29 -3.14 -1.01 -5.94
N VAL A 30 -2.88 -0.68 -4.67
CA VAL A 30 -3.89 -0.66 -3.61
C VAL A 30 -4.74 0.58 -3.79
N ARG A 31 -6.00 0.39 -4.21
CA ARG A 31 -6.93 1.47 -4.58
C ARG A 31 -8.04 1.68 -3.58
N TYR A 32 -8.37 0.63 -2.81
CA TYR A 32 -9.52 0.61 -1.91
C TYR A 32 -9.09 0.23 -0.51
N PRO A 33 -9.69 0.81 0.53
CA PRO A 33 -9.53 0.31 1.90
C PRO A 33 -10.15 -1.08 2.03
N ASN A 34 -9.68 -1.85 3.01
CA ASN A 34 -10.25 -3.15 3.33
C ASN A 34 -11.07 -3.05 4.61
N VAL A 35 -12.27 -3.68 4.65
CA VAL A 35 -13.19 -3.63 5.81
C VAL A 35 -13.08 -4.83 6.73
N TYR A 36 -12.30 -5.85 6.38
CA TYR A 36 -12.15 -7.08 7.16
C TYR A 36 -11.12 -6.98 8.30
N GLY A 37 -10.96 -5.80 8.89
CA GLY A 37 -10.12 -5.62 10.06
C GLY A 37 -8.63 -5.41 9.77
N ILE A 38 -8.23 -5.28 8.51
CA ILE A 38 -6.89 -4.87 8.14
C ILE A 38 -6.79 -3.35 8.38
N ASP A 39 -5.80 -2.93 9.18
CA ASP A 39 -5.52 -1.51 9.34
C ASP A 39 -4.92 -0.97 8.05
N MET A 40 -5.73 -0.25 7.30
CA MET A 40 -5.34 0.38 6.05
C MET A 40 -5.61 1.88 6.11
N PRO A 41 -4.79 2.69 5.44
CA PRO A 41 -5.05 4.11 5.28
C PRO A 41 -6.45 4.37 4.69
N THR A 42 -7.00 5.54 4.98
CA THR A 42 -8.22 6.00 4.30
C THR A 42 -7.98 6.06 2.79
N LYS A 43 -9.04 5.99 1.99
CA LYS A 43 -8.89 6.01 0.51
C LYS A 43 -8.16 7.24 0.00
N ASP A 44 -8.29 8.40 0.66
CA ASP A 44 -7.62 9.64 0.27
C ASP A 44 -6.11 9.59 0.51
N GLU A 45 -5.67 8.79 1.49
CA GLU A 45 -4.24 8.56 1.76
C GLU A 45 -3.62 7.50 0.84
N LEU A 46 -4.43 6.68 0.15
CA LEU A 46 -3.93 5.70 -0.81
C LEU A 46 -3.44 6.40 -2.07
N VAL A 47 -2.14 6.29 -2.35
CA VAL A 47 -1.53 6.93 -3.52
C VAL A 47 -2.17 6.49 -4.84
N ALA A 48 -2.72 5.27 -4.91
CA ALA A 48 -3.34 4.72 -6.11
C ALA A 48 -4.85 4.97 -6.21
N HIS A 49 -5.48 5.57 -5.19
CA HIS A 49 -6.91 5.86 -5.24
C HIS A 49 -7.19 6.93 -6.30
N ASN A 50 -8.09 6.62 -7.23
CA ASN A 50 -8.48 7.49 -8.35
C ASN A 50 -7.31 8.05 -9.20
N ARG A 51 -6.17 7.34 -9.23
CA ARG A 51 -5.00 7.74 -10.01
C ARG A 51 -4.56 6.65 -10.97
N SER A 52 -4.10 7.07 -12.13
CA SER A 52 -3.42 6.21 -13.10
C SER A 52 -2.00 5.84 -12.61
N VAL A 53 -1.43 4.80 -13.19
CA VAL A 53 -0.04 4.41 -12.88
C VAL A 53 0.95 5.51 -13.22
N ASP A 54 0.70 6.30 -14.27
CA ASP A 54 1.58 7.40 -14.65
C ASP A 54 1.51 8.57 -13.66
N GLU A 55 0.33 8.90 -13.15
CA GLU A 55 0.19 9.91 -12.09
C GLU A 55 0.90 9.47 -10.81
N ILE A 56 0.78 8.19 -10.43
CA ILE A 56 1.51 7.65 -9.27
C ILE A 56 3.02 7.74 -9.52
N ARG A 57 3.49 7.37 -10.72
CA ARG A 57 4.90 7.48 -11.12
C ARG A 57 5.44 8.90 -10.94
N GLN A 58 4.65 9.90 -11.33
CA GLN A 58 5.01 11.30 -11.17
C GLN A 58 5.04 11.71 -9.68
N ILE A 59 4.08 11.27 -8.87
CA ILE A 59 4.02 11.57 -7.44
C ILE A 59 5.25 11.04 -6.70
N ILE A 60 5.67 9.80 -7.00
CA ILE A 60 6.84 9.19 -6.35
C ILE A 60 8.17 9.56 -7.03
N ASP A 61 8.11 10.30 -8.14
CA ASP A 61 9.25 10.83 -8.89
C ASP A 61 10.23 9.76 -9.44
N CYS A 62 9.70 8.61 -9.85
CA CYS A 62 10.52 7.57 -10.48
C CYS A 62 10.43 7.62 -12.02
N ASP A 63 11.44 7.05 -12.71
CA ASP A 63 11.50 7.03 -14.18
C ASP A 63 10.53 6.01 -14.78
N ALA A 64 10.28 4.89 -14.08
CA ALA A 64 9.27 3.91 -14.45
C ALA A 64 8.65 3.28 -13.20
N LEU A 65 7.34 2.99 -13.28
CA LEU A 65 6.59 2.31 -12.25
C LEU A 65 5.88 1.10 -12.86
N ILE A 66 6.13 -0.07 -12.30
CA ILE A 66 5.60 -1.35 -12.75
C ILE A 66 4.81 -1.95 -11.60
N TYR A 67 3.54 -2.29 -11.85
CA TYR A 67 2.70 -3.02 -10.92
C TYR A 67 2.42 -4.42 -11.41
N GLN A 68 2.18 -5.34 -10.48
CA GLN A 68 1.60 -6.64 -10.80
C GLN A 68 0.15 -6.46 -11.25
N ASP A 69 -0.27 -7.29 -12.18
CA ASP A 69 -1.67 -7.39 -12.61
C ASP A 69 -2.49 -8.24 -11.64
N VAL A 70 -3.75 -7.83 -11.35
CA VAL A 70 -4.62 -8.52 -10.36
C VAL A 70 -4.95 -9.92 -10.83
N ASP A 71 -5.33 -10.09 -12.09
CA ASP A 71 -5.75 -11.39 -12.61
C ASP A 71 -4.57 -12.34 -12.76
N ALA A 72 -3.42 -11.83 -13.21
CA ALA A 72 -2.18 -12.59 -13.26
C ALA A 72 -1.72 -13.04 -11.86
N MET A 73 -1.87 -12.20 -10.84
CA MET A 73 -1.58 -12.55 -9.45
C MET A 73 -2.52 -13.64 -8.94
N LYS A 74 -3.83 -13.50 -9.14
CA LYS A 74 -4.82 -14.52 -8.79
C LYS A 74 -4.52 -15.86 -9.47
N LEU A 75 -4.18 -15.83 -10.76
CA LEU A 75 -3.84 -17.01 -11.53
C LEU A 75 -2.55 -17.69 -11.02
N ALA A 76 -1.53 -16.91 -10.71
CA ALA A 76 -0.27 -17.42 -10.18
C ALA A 76 -0.48 -18.17 -8.85
N VAL A 77 -1.27 -17.58 -7.93
CA VAL A 77 -1.60 -18.19 -6.64
C VAL A 77 -2.47 -19.44 -6.83
N ALA A 78 -3.47 -19.39 -7.72
CA ALA A 78 -4.33 -20.54 -8.03
C ALA A 78 -3.55 -21.72 -8.62
N ASN A 79 -2.46 -21.46 -9.32
CA ASN A 79 -1.60 -22.49 -9.93
C ASN A 79 -0.49 -22.99 -9.00
N ALA A 80 -0.20 -22.27 -7.91
CA ALA A 80 0.79 -22.65 -6.90
C ALA A 80 0.23 -23.72 -5.93
N VAL A 81 -0.26 -24.82 -6.47
CA VAL A 81 -0.83 -25.91 -5.67
C VAL A 81 0.29 -26.77 -5.08
N LEU A 82 0.35 -26.82 -3.75
CA LEU A 82 1.24 -27.74 -3.05
C LEU A 82 0.65 -29.17 -3.07
N PRO A 83 1.46 -30.22 -3.25
CA PRO A 83 1.00 -31.57 -3.19
C PRO A 83 0.25 -31.87 -1.89
N GLY A 84 -0.96 -32.45 -1.99
CA GLY A 84 -1.80 -32.81 -0.84
C GLY A 84 -2.70 -31.66 -0.32
N PHE A 85 -2.65 -30.48 -0.90
CA PHE A 85 -3.56 -29.37 -0.54
C PHE A 85 -4.64 -29.17 -1.61
N PRO A 86 -5.87 -28.77 -1.21
CA PRO A 86 -6.91 -28.45 -2.16
C PRO A 86 -6.57 -27.20 -2.95
N LYS A 87 -7.02 -27.14 -4.21
CA LYS A 87 -6.87 -25.95 -5.03
C LYS A 87 -7.75 -24.82 -4.46
N VAL A 88 -7.16 -23.66 -4.22
CA VAL A 88 -7.88 -22.45 -3.78
C VAL A 88 -8.73 -21.94 -4.95
N GLN A 89 -10.03 -21.70 -4.69
CA GLN A 89 -11.00 -21.30 -5.73
C GLN A 89 -11.38 -19.84 -5.68
N GLY A 90 -11.07 -19.14 -4.57
CA GLY A 90 -11.39 -17.73 -4.41
C GLY A 90 -10.34 -16.99 -3.60
N PHE A 91 -10.19 -15.71 -3.91
CA PHE A 91 -9.24 -14.81 -3.26
C PHE A 91 -9.93 -13.50 -2.92
N ASP A 92 -9.70 -12.99 -1.72
CA ASP A 92 -10.03 -11.62 -1.43
C ASP A 92 -8.98 -10.69 -2.06
N ALA A 93 -9.42 -9.91 -3.03
CA ALA A 93 -8.63 -8.90 -3.70
C ALA A 93 -9.27 -7.49 -3.59
N SER A 94 -10.20 -7.34 -2.63
CA SER A 94 -11.01 -6.13 -2.48
C SER A 94 -10.19 -4.83 -2.36
N CYS A 95 -8.98 -4.88 -1.79
CA CYS A 95 -8.10 -3.71 -1.74
C CYS A 95 -7.54 -3.29 -3.12
N PHE A 96 -7.61 -4.16 -4.12
CA PHE A 96 -7.15 -3.89 -5.49
C PHE A 96 -8.32 -3.61 -6.44
N ASP A 97 -9.37 -4.43 -6.41
CA ASP A 97 -10.50 -4.40 -7.35
C ASP A 97 -11.79 -3.83 -6.74
N GLY A 98 -11.88 -3.66 -5.42
CA GLY A 98 -13.05 -3.16 -4.72
C GLY A 98 -14.19 -4.19 -4.58
N VAL A 99 -13.94 -5.46 -4.94
CA VAL A 99 -14.93 -6.52 -4.90
C VAL A 99 -14.73 -7.41 -3.68
N TYR A 100 -15.72 -7.44 -2.80
CA TYR A 100 -15.71 -8.27 -1.59
C TYR A 100 -16.26 -9.66 -1.86
N VAL A 101 -15.49 -10.71 -1.52
CA VAL A 101 -15.85 -12.11 -1.81
C VAL A 101 -17.07 -12.60 -1.04
N THR A 102 -17.39 -12.00 0.10
CA THR A 102 -18.55 -12.33 0.91
C THR A 102 -19.87 -11.82 0.28
N GLY A 103 -19.77 -10.78 -0.57
CA GLY A 103 -20.95 -10.21 -1.24
C GLY A 103 -21.91 -9.42 -0.33
N ASP A 104 -21.58 -9.30 0.96
CA ASP A 104 -22.38 -8.63 1.99
C ASP A 104 -21.94 -7.18 2.26
N VAL A 105 -20.85 -6.74 1.64
CA VAL A 105 -20.33 -5.37 1.75
C VAL A 105 -20.73 -4.56 0.53
N SER A 106 -21.60 -3.59 0.74
CA SER A 106 -22.02 -2.66 -0.32
C SER A 106 -21.06 -1.47 -0.46
N ALA A 107 -21.13 -0.77 -1.58
CA ALA A 107 -20.39 0.48 -1.77
C ALA A 107 -20.77 1.53 -0.72
N GLU A 108 -22.02 1.53 -0.24
CA GLU A 108 -22.53 2.43 0.80
C GLU A 108 -21.92 2.10 2.18
N ASP A 109 -21.72 0.82 2.50
CA ASP A 109 -21.08 0.40 3.74
C ASP A 109 -19.61 0.84 3.78
N ILE A 110 -18.93 0.77 2.64
CA ILE A 110 -17.54 1.24 2.50
C ILE A 110 -17.47 2.76 2.74
N VAL A 111 -18.42 3.53 2.23
CA VAL A 111 -18.47 4.99 2.44
C VAL A 111 -18.68 5.29 3.92
N ARG A 112 -19.67 4.67 4.58
CA ARG A 112 -19.96 4.86 6.02
C ARG A 112 -18.78 4.51 6.92
N LEU A 113 -18.06 3.42 6.61
CA LEU A 113 -16.90 2.99 7.40
C LEU A 113 -15.74 3.98 7.27
N ASN A 114 -15.58 4.60 6.11
CA ASN A 114 -14.57 5.63 5.89
C ASN A 114 -14.90 6.96 6.57
N GLU A 115 -16.17 7.34 6.61
CA GLU A 115 -16.62 8.58 7.29
C GLU A 115 -16.51 8.49 8.81
N ASN A 116 -16.66 7.30 9.39
CA ASN A 116 -16.60 7.06 10.83
C ASN A 116 -15.19 6.73 11.35
N ARG A 117 -14.16 6.67 10.51
CA ARG A 117 -12.77 6.52 10.97
C ARG A 117 -12.24 7.88 11.41
N PRO A 118 -11.82 8.04 12.69
CA PRO A 118 -11.07 9.22 13.08
C PRO A 118 -9.79 9.29 12.23
N SER A 119 -9.53 10.46 11.64
CA SER A 119 -8.26 10.74 11.00
C SER A 119 -7.15 10.43 12.01
N GLN A 120 -6.28 9.47 11.71
CA GLN A 120 -5.06 9.31 12.51
C GLN A 120 -4.27 10.61 12.38
N GLN A 121 -4.30 11.42 13.45
CA GLN A 121 -3.36 12.51 13.60
C GLN A 121 -1.95 11.93 13.56
N ASP A 122 -1.08 12.57 12.80
CA ASP A 122 0.32 12.21 12.66
C ASP A 122 0.96 11.92 14.03
N ASP A 123 1.37 10.69 14.26
CA ASP A 123 2.27 10.29 15.35
C ASP A 123 3.73 10.78 15.10
N SER A 124 3.88 11.90 14.40
CA SER A 124 5.19 12.51 14.15
C SER A 124 5.79 13.21 15.39
N GLU A 125 5.02 13.34 16.48
CA GLU A 125 5.53 13.92 17.74
C GLU A 125 6.23 12.90 18.66
N ALA A 126 6.04 11.59 18.46
CA ALA A 126 6.63 10.58 19.36
C ALA A 126 8.14 10.35 19.13
N ASP A 127 8.69 10.74 18.00
CA ASP A 127 10.12 10.53 17.68
C ASP A 127 11.03 11.67 18.16
N SER A 128 10.46 12.80 18.60
CA SER A 128 11.25 13.92 19.12
C SER A 128 11.70 13.73 20.57
N ASP A 129 11.08 12.84 21.34
CA ASP A 129 11.42 12.61 22.75
C ASP A 129 12.53 11.56 22.95
N LEU A 130 12.77 10.70 21.98
CA LEU A 130 13.88 9.73 22.05
C LEU A 130 15.28 10.37 21.86
N SER A 131 15.36 11.52 21.23
CA SER A 131 16.62 12.26 21.09
C SER A 131 17.08 12.98 22.38
N ARG A 132 16.21 13.07 23.39
CA ARG A 132 16.54 13.72 24.69
C ARG A 132 17.06 12.77 25.75
N LEU A 133 17.12 11.46 25.46
CA LEU A 133 17.66 10.44 26.38
C LEU A 133 19.11 10.04 26.04
N ALA A 134 19.90 10.93 25.44
CA ALA A 134 21.33 10.74 25.34
C ALA A 134 21.96 10.80 26.73
N LEU A 135 22.46 9.66 27.20
CA LEU A 135 23.19 9.52 28.45
C LEU A 135 24.42 10.43 28.45
N PRO A 136 24.75 11.11 29.58
CA PRO A 136 25.98 11.89 29.67
C PRO A 136 27.18 10.94 29.67
N ASN A 137 28.20 11.29 28.86
CA ASN A 137 29.47 10.61 28.83
C ASN A 137 30.11 10.54 30.22
N ALA A 138 30.37 9.33 30.71
CA ALA A 138 31.23 9.09 31.86
C ALA A 138 32.70 9.33 31.44
N SER A 139 33.31 10.24 32.13
CA SER A 139 34.74 10.52 32.10
C SER A 139 35.53 9.42 32.77
#